data_a1fe56e033cecb6524c36fd35b5876dd
#
_entry.id   a1fe56e033cecb6524c36fd35b5876dd
#
_cell.length_a   1.000
_cell.length_b   1.000
_cell.length_c   1.000
_cell.angle_alpha   90.00
_cell.angle_beta   90.00
_cell.angle_gamma   90.00
#
_symmetry.space_group_name_H-M   'P 1'
#
loop_
_entity.id
_entity.type
_entity.pdbx_description
1 polymer ?
#
loop_
_entity_poly.entity_id
_entity_poly.type
_entity_poly.pdbx_seq_one_letter_code
_entity_poly.pdbx_strand_id
1 'polypeptide(L)'
;MDDKDAEKSMPRDYEARAKEHWGETGQWAEYEARWAGRTDAEKEDAGSRLMALFSPFARMRAEGADPSCDEAQRQVEKIRSFIDEHYYTCTTEVLDGLGEAYGAGGDFTRNIDAAAGPGAAEFASAAVRVYCEKN
;
A
#
# COMPACT_ATOMS: atom_id res chain seq x y z
N MET A 1 -11.92 -11.11 20.02
CA MET A 1 -12.03 -10.82 19.59
C MET A 1 -12.09 -10.13 19.13
N ASP A 2 -11.34 -9.79 18.62
CA ASP A 2 -12.18 -9.28 18.44
C ASP A 2 -12.20 -8.62 17.16
N ASP A 3 -13.04 -9.14 16.33
CA ASP A 3 -13.21 -8.74 14.96
C ASP A 3 -13.41 -7.25 14.82
N LYS A 4 -13.99 -6.67 15.84
CA LYS A 4 -14.23 -5.24 15.79
C LYS A 4 -12.95 -4.44 15.73
N ASP A 5 -11.93 -4.86 16.46
CA ASP A 5 -10.66 -4.17 16.44
C ASP A 5 -9.99 -4.32 15.08
N ALA A 6 -10.06 -5.49 14.51
CA ALA A 6 -9.48 -5.73 13.19
C ALA A 6 -10.16 -4.88 12.12
N GLU A 7 -11.47 -4.71 12.22
CA GLU A 7 -12.21 -3.93 11.24
C GLU A 7 -11.95 -2.44 11.33
N LYS A 8 -11.60 -1.97 12.51
CA LYS A 8 -11.42 -0.54 12.72
C LYS A 8 -10.03 -0.04 12.38
N SER A 9 -9.07 -0.92 12.35
CA SER A 9 -7.69 -0.50 12.25
C SER A 9 -7.03 -1.02 10.98
N MET A 10 -6.97 -0.17 9.97
CA MET A 10 -6.24 -0.47 8.74
C MET A 10 -4.80 -0.88 9.00
N PRO A 11 -4.05 -0.15 9.86
CA PRO A 11 -2.67 -0.56 10.13
C PRO A 11 -2.56 -1.96 10.72
N ARG A 12 -3.53 -2.35 11.55
CA ARG A 12 -3.51 -3.68 12.14
C ARG A 12 -3.72 -4.75 11.08
N ASP A 13 -4.67 -4.52 10.18
CA ASP A 13 -4.94 -5.45 9.11
C ASP A 13 -3.76 -5.53 8.13
N TYR A 14 -3.19 -4.39 7.81
CA TYR A 14 -2.01 -4.32 6.97
C TYR A 14 -0.86 -5.10 7.60
N GLU A 15 -0.66 -4.91 8.90
CA GLU A 15 0.41 -5.58 9.63
C GLU A 15 0.27 -7.10 9.56
N ALA A 16 -0.95 -7.60 9.77
CA ALA A 16 -1.20 -9.03 9.71
C ALA A 16 -0.90 -9.60 8.33
N ARG A 17 -1.32 -8.89 7.28
CA ARG A 17 -1.08 -9.32 5.90
C ARG A 17 0.38 -9.27 5.54
N ALA A 18 1.07 -8.23 5.98
CA ALA A 18 2.49 -8.08 5.71
C ALA A 18 3.28 -9.21 6.38
N LYS A 19 2.93 -9.55 7.62
CA LYS A 19 3.61 -10.62 8.33
C LYS A 19 3.41 -11.96 7.61
N GLU A 20 2.22 -12.19 7.10
CA GLU A 20 1.92 -13.42 6.39
C GLU A 20 2.81 -13.58 5.16
N HIS A 21 3.08 -12.49 4.45
CA HIS A 21 3.86 -12.53 3.22
C HIS A 21 5.35 -12.37 3.44
N TRP A 22 5.75 -11.54 4.40
CA TRP A 22 7.16 -11.16 4.55
C TRP A 22 7.72 -11.36 5.96
N GLY A 23 7.05 -12.18 6.77
CA GLY A 23 7.42 -12.34 8.18
C GLY A 23 8.85 -12.75 8.43
N GLU A 24 9.49 -13.41 7.47
CA GLU A 24 10.87 -13.87 7.63
C GLU A 24 11.87 -13.05 6.81
N THR A 25 11.43 -11.91 6.27
CA THR A 25 12.31 -11.08 5.47
C THR A 25 12.95 -9.99 6.31
N GLY A 26 14.03 -9.41 5.77
CA GLY A 26 14.66 -8.26 6.40
C GLY A 26 13.73 -7.06 6.49
N GLN A 27 12.82 -6.91 5.51
CA GLN A 27 11.86 -5.82 5.53
C GLN A 27 10.91 -5.94 6.71
N TRP A 28 10.49 -7.15 7.06
CA TRP A 28 9.62 -7.31 8.22
C TRP A 28 10.33 -6.93 9.52
N ALA A 29 11.60 -7.36 9.67
CA ALA A 29 12.38 -7.00 10.84
C ALA A 29 12.56 -5.49 10.95
N GLU A 30 12.81 -4.84 9.83
CA GLU A 30 12.95 -3.41 9.78
C GLU A 30 11.66 -2.71 10.16
N TYR A 31 10.53 -3.23 9.65
CA TYR A 31 9.21 -2.70 9.99
C TYR A 31 8.97 -2.76 11.50
N GLU A 32 9.23 -3.93 12.09
CA GLU A 32 9.03 -4.10 13.53
C GLU A 32 9.90 -3.12 14.33
N ALA A 33 11.15 -2.95 13.92
CA ALA A 33 12.05 -2.05 14.60
C ALA A 33 11.58 -0.60 14.53
N ARG A 34 11.13 -0.16 13.36
CA ARG A 34 10.68 1.22 13.17
C ARG A 34 9.40 1.51 13.95
N TRP A 35 8.54 0.50 14.12
CA TRP A 35 7.21 0.72 14.70
C TRP A 35 7.10 0.32 16.15
N ALA A 36 8.17 -0.22 16.73
CA ALA A 36 8.15 -0.72 18.10
C ALA A 36 7.72 0.33 19.14
N GLY A 37 8.07 1.59 18.92
CA GLY A 37 7.73 2.64 19.87
C GLY A 37 6.50 3.45 19.50
N ARG A 38 5.78 3.07 18.46
CA ARG A 38 4.63 3.85 17.99
C ARG A 38 3.35 3.44 18.69
N THR A 39 2.51 4.44 18.96
CA THR A 39 1.19 4.20 19.55
C THR A 39 0.23 3.71 18.45
N ASP A 40 -0.89 3.14 18.87
CA ASP A 40 -1.94 2.72 17.94
C ASP A 40 -2.44 3.92 17.12
N ALA A 41 -2.57 5.08 17.74
CA ALA A 41 -3.00 6.28 17.03
C ALA A 41 -2.02 6.67 15.94
N GLU A 42 -0.72 6.57 16.23
CA GLU A 42 0.31 6.86 15.24
C GLU A 42 0.27 5.88 14.08
N LYS A 43 0.04 4.60 14.39
CA LYS A 43 -0.06 3.57 13.35
C LYS A 43 -1.28 3.79 12.46
N GLU A 44 -2.41 4.16 13.07
CA GLU A 44 -3.62 4.44 12.30
C GLU A 44 -3.44 5.66 11.41
N ASP A 45 -2.79 6.69 11.93
CA ASP A 45 -2.54 7.90 11.14
C ASP A 45 -1.70 7.58 9.91
N ALA A 46 -0.61 6.82 10.09
CA ALA A 46 0.23 6.45 8.98
C ALA A 46 -0.53 5.62 7.95
N GLY A 47 -1.36 4.67 8.42
CA GLY A 47 -2.18 3.85 7.53
C GLY A 47 -3.16 4.68 6.73
N SER A 48 -3.82 5.65 7.39
CA SER A 48 -4.77 6.53 6.71
C SER A 48 -4.07 7.39 5.66
N ARG A 49 -2.89 7.89 5.98
CA ARG A 49 -2.13 8.71 5.05
C ARG A 49 -1.68 7.89 3.85
N LEU A 50 -1.27 6.64 4.09
CA LEU A 50 -0.89 5.75 3.00
C LEU A 50 -2.08 5.50 2.09
N MET A 51 -3.24 5.17 2.66
CA MET A 51 -4.43 4.91 1.86
C MET A 51 -4.85 6.13 1.06
N ALA A 52 -4.68 7.32 1.63
CA ALA A 52 -5.02 8.55 0.92
C ALA A 52 -4.20 8.74 -0.35
N LEU A 53 -2.99 8.18 -0.39
CA LEU A 53 -2.15 8.28 -1.58
C LEU A 53 -2.69 7.50 -2.76
N PHE A 54 -3.63 6.59 -2.52
CA PHE A 54 -4.26 5.84 -3.60
C PHE A 54 -5.44 6.56 -4.24
N SER A 55 -5.94 7.62 -3.61
CA SER A 55 -7.11 8.36 -4.13
C SER A 55 -6.95 8.86 -5.57
N PRO A 56 -5.78 9.42 -5.96
CA PRO A 56 -5.63 9.88 -7.34
C PRO A 56 -5.81 8.78 -8.37
N PHE A 57 -5.54 7.54 -8.02
CA PHE A 57 -5.69 6.42 -8.96
C PHE A 57 -7.15 6.19 -9.34
N ALA A 58 -8.07 6.35 -8.40
CA ALA A 58 -9.50 6.21 -8.71
C ALA A 58 -9.94 7.27 -9.72
N ARG A 59 -9.47 8.51 -9.53
CA ARG A 59 -9.77 9.60 -10.45
C ARG A 59 -9.18 9.32 -11.83
N MET A 60 -7.91 8.91 -11.86
CA MET A 60 -7.24 8.60 -13.13
C MET A 60 -7.97 7.50 -13.88
N ARG A 61 -8.39 6.47 -13.16
CA ARG A 61 -9.13 5.38 -13.78
C ARG A 61 -10.45 5.87 -14.37
N ALA A 62 -11.16 6.68 -13.63
CA ALA A 62 -12.44 7.22 -14.08
C ALA A 62 -12.29 8.09 -15.32
N GLU A 63 -11.15 8.77 -15.45
CA GLU A 63 -10.84 9.62 -16.59
C GLU A 63 -10.27 8.85 -17.78
N GLY A 64 -10.05 7.56 -17.63
CA GLY A 64 -9.47 6.74 -18.69
C GLY A 64 -7.97 6.92 -18.88
N ALA A 65 -7.29 7.39 -17.85
CA ALA A 65 -5.84 7.56 -17.90
C ALA A 65 -5.12 6.24 -18.01
N ASP A 66 -3.95 6.26 -18.63
CA ASP A 66 -3.11 5.06 -18.75
C ASP A 66 -2.25 4.93 -17.49
N PRO A 67 -2.13 3.70 -16.94
CA PRO A 67 -1.27 3.50 -15.76
C PRO A 67 0.19 3.91 -16.00
N SER A 68 0.64 3.96 -17.24
CA SER A 68 2.02 4.36 -17.55
C SER A 68 2.18 5.87 -17.69
N CYS A 69 1.12 6.66 -17.54
CA CYS A 69 1.23 8.11 -17.70
C CYS A 69 2.08 8.72 -16.58
N ASP A 70 2.61 9.91 -16.87
CA ASP A 70 3.51 10.57 -15.93
C ASP A 70 2.89 10.77 -14.57
N GLU A 71 1.64 11.18 -14.53
CA GLU A 71 0.96 11.41 -13.26
C GLU A 71 0.87 10.14 -12.43
N ALA A 72 0.51 9.02 -13.08
CA ALA A 72 0.40 7.73 -12.39
C ALA A 72 1.76 7.29 -11.87
N GLN A 73 2.80 7.47 -12.68
CA GLN A 73 4.14 7.04 -12.30
C GLN A 73 4.69 7.89 -11.14
N ARG A 74 4.41 9.18 -11.15
CA ARG A 74 4.79 10.03 -10.03
C ARG A 74 4.05 9.66 -8.75
N GLN A 75 2.80 9.24 -8.89
CA GLN A 75 2.02 8.83 -7.72
C GLN A 75 2.56 7.52 -7.14
N VAL A 76 3.00 6.59 -7.99
CA VAL A 76 3.64 5.36 -7.52
C VAL A 76 4.90 5.71 -6.73
N GLU A 77 5.70 6.65 -7.22
CA GLU A 77 6.91 7.06 -6.50
C GLU A 77 6.57 7.66 -5.15
N LYS A 78 5.50 8.42 -5.03
CA LYS A 78 5.07 8.96 -3.75
C LYS A 78 4.72 7.86 -2.77
N ILE A 79 4.02 6.83 -3.25
CA ILE A 79 3.66 5.69 -2.40
C ILE A 79 4.91 4.94 -1.98
N ARG A 80 5.81 4.66 -2.92
CA ARG A 80 7.05 3.97 -2.62
C ARG A 80 7.86 4.74 -1.56
N SER A 81 7.99 6.05 -1.75
CA SER A 81 8.73 6.90 -0.81
C SER A 81 8.09 6.92 0.56
N PHE A 82 6.77 6.94 0.62
CA PHE A 82 6.07 6.93 1.91
C PHE A 82 6.34 5.62 2.64
N ILE A 83 6.26 4.49 1.93
CA ILE A 83 6.53 3.19 2.53
C ILE A 83 7.98 3.11 2.99
N ASP A 84 8.90 3.58 2.15
CA ASP A 84 10.33 3.57 2.46
C ASP A 84 10.62 4.38 3.73
N GLU A 85 9.96 5.51 3.87
CA GLU A 85 10.19 6.41 5.00
C GLU A 85 9.53 5.93 6.28
N HIS A 86 8.34 5.36 6.18
CA HIS A 86 7.51 5.09 7.37
C HIS A 86 7.39 3.62 7.76
N TYR A 87 7.63 2.70 6.85
CA TYR A 87 7.42 1.27 7.12
C TYR A 87 8.72 0.47 7.07
N TYR A 88 9.34 0.40 5.90
CA TYR A 88 10.56 -0.38 5.71
C TYR A 88 11.18 0.03 4.37
N THR A 89 12.43 -0.37 4.15
CA THR A 89 13.10 -0.06 2.89
C THR A 89 12.30 -0.66 1.74
N CYS A 90 11.85 0.21 0.84
CA CYS A 90 10.98 -0.19 -0.25
C CYS A 90 11.74 -0.19 -1.57
N THR A 91 12.34 -1.33 -1.90
CA THR A 91 13.01 -1.53 -3.18
C THR A 91 11.97 -1.77 -4.27
N THR A 92 12.40 -1.75 -5.52
CA THR A 92 11.48 -2.05 -6.62
C THR A 92 10.95 -3.49 -6.52
N GLU A 93 11.77 -4.42 -6.03
CA GLU A 93 11.32 -5.79 -5.84
C GLU A 93 10.22 -5.89 -4.80
N VAL A 94 10.39 -5.17 -3.69
CA VAL A 94 9.38 -5.14 -2.63
C VAL A 94 8.12 -4.47 -3.14
N LEU A 95 8.27 -3.37 -3.86
CA LEU A 95 7.14 -2.64 -4.41
C LEU A 95 6.36 -3.50 -5.41
N ASP A 96 7.06 -4.26 -6.23
CA ASP A 96 6.42 -5.14 -7.20
C ASP A 96 5.54 -6.18 -6.49
N GLY A 97 6.05 -6.77 -5.41
CA GLY A 97 5.26 -7.71 -4.60
C GLY A 97 4.02 -7.06 -3.99
N LEU A 98 4.16 -5.82 -3.51
CA LEU A 98 3.02 -5.08 -2.99
C LEU A 98 1.99 -4.81 -4.08
N GLY A 99 2.47 -4.44 -5.27
CA GLY A 99 1.57 -4.19 -6.40
C GLY A 99 0.77 -5.43 -6.77
N GLU A 100 1.39 -6.59 -6.75
CA GLU A 100 0.67 -7.84 -7.00
C GLU A 100 -0.43 -8.06 -5.97
N ALA A 101 -0.12 -7.80 -4.70
CA ALA A 101 -1.10 -7.94 -3.63
C ALA A 101 -2.26 -6.96 -3.79
N TYR A 102 -1.98 -5.74 -4.24
CA TYR A 102 -3.03 -4.73 -4.44
C TYR A 102 -4.05 -5.17 -5.47
N GLY A 103 -3.61 -5.86 -6.50
CA GLY A 103 -4.49 -6.27 -7.59
C GLY A 103 -5.02 -7.70 -7.47
N ALA A 104 -4.70 -8.41 -6.40
CA ALA A 104 -5.04 -9.83 -6.29
C ALA A 104 -6.51 -10.10 -5.97
N GLY A 105 -7.28 -9.08 -5.64
CA GLY A 105 -8.71 -9.26 -5.33
C GLY A 105 -8.99 -9.66 -3.88
N GLY A 106 -7.97 -9.62 -3.03
CA GLY A 106 -8.12 -9.97 -1.62
C GLY A 106 -8.36 -8.76 -0.74
N ASP A 107 -7.89 -8.83 0.50
CA ASP A 107 -8.12 -7.79 1.49
C ASP A 107 -7.48 -6.47 1.11
N PHE A 108 -6.26 -6.49 0.55
CA PHE A 108 -5.61 -5.26 0.11
C PHE A 108 -6.45 -4.54 -0.93
N THR A 109 -6.95 -5.28 -1.92
CA THR A 109 -7.79 -4.71 -2.97
C THR A 109 -9.02 -4.05 -2.38
N ARG A 110 -9.71 -4.77 -1.50
CA ARG A 110 -10.94 -4.26 -0.90
C ARG A 110 -10.69 -3.03 -0.04
N ASN A 111 -9.61 -3.04 0.73
CA ASN A 111 -9.29 -1.93 1.62
C ASN A 111 -8.93 -0.68 0.84
N ILE A 112 -8.14 -0.83 -0.22
CA ILE A 112 -7.75 0.30 -1.05
C ILE A 112 -8.97 0.87 -1.76
N ASP A 113 -9.81 0.01 -2.33
CA ASP A 113 -11.00 0.47 -3.03
C ASP A 113 -11.98 1.15 -2.09
N ALA A 114 -12.10 0.65 -0.86
CA ALA A 114 -12.97 1.27 0.13
C ALA A 114 -12.47 2.66 0.53
N ALA A 115 -11.16 2.83 0.61
CA ALA A 115 -10.59 4.10 1.03
C ALA A 115 -10.48 5.11 -0.11
N ALA A 116 -10.15 4.64 -1.31
CA ALA A 116 -9.80 5.53 -2.43
C ALA A 116 -10.86 5.59 -3.51
N GLY A 117 -11.64 4.53 -3.68
CA GLY A 117 -12.68 4.47 -4.71
C GLY A 117 -12.57 3.19 -5.52
N PRO A 118 -13.69 2.77 -6.14
CA PRO A 118 -13.72 1.52 -6.91
C PRO A 118 -12.66 1.52 -8.01
N GLY A 119 -11.91 0.44 -8.10
CA GLY A 119 -10.91 0.26 -9.13
C GLY A 119 -9.56 0.91 -8.85
N ALA A 120 -9.43 1.63 -7.73
CA ALA A 120 -8.17 2.29 -7.39
C ALA A 120 -7.05 1.26 -7.20
N ALA A 121 -7.35 0.14 -6.54
CA ALA A 121 -6.34 -0.89 -6.29
C ALA A 121 -5.85 -1.53 -7.58
N GLU A 122 -6.76 -1.81 -8.49
CA GLU A 122 -6.41 -2.42 -9.76
C GLU A 122 -5.55 -1.47 -10.60
N PHE A 123 -5.92 -0.20 -10.63
CA PHE A 123 -5.14 0.80 -11.34
C PHE A 123 -3.75 0.94 -10.71
N ALA A 124 -3.70 0.98 -9.37
CA ALA A 124 -2.43 1.07 -8.65
C ALA A 124 -1.54 -0.12 -8.98
N SER A 125 -2.10 -1.33 -9.01
CA SER A 125 -1.36 -2.54 -9.34
C SER A 125 -0.73 -2.44 -10.72
N ALA A 126 -1.51 -1.99 -11.71
CA ALA A 126 -1.01 -1.82 -13.07
C ALA A 126 0.09 -0.75 -13.13
N ALA A 127 -0.11 0.37 -12.43
CA ALA A 127 0.87 1.45 -12.42
C ALA A 127 2.17 1.02 -11.77
N VAL A 128 2.08 0.26 -10.68
CA VAL A 128 3.27 -0.27 -9.99
C VAL A 128 4.05 -1.20 -10.92
N ARG A 129 3.34 -2.05 -11.66
CA ARG A 129 4.01 -2.95 -12.60
C ARG A 129 4.84 -2.17 -13.61
N VAL A 130 4.24 -1.13 -14.20
CA VAL A 130 4.96 -0.30 -15.16
C VAL A 130 6.18 0.37 -14.51
N TYR A 131 5.99 0.90 -13.32
CA TYR A 131 7.07 1.56 -12.57
C TYR A 131 8.23 0.59 -12.35
N CYS A 132 7.96 -0.63 -11.93
CA CYS A 132 8.99 -1.61 -11.64
C CYS A 132 9.71 -2.08 -12.90
N GLU A 133 9.00 -2.13 -14.02
CA GLU A 133 9.63 -2.50 -15.30
C GLU A 133 10.61 -1.43 -15.78
N LYS A 134 10.37 -0.18 -15.45
CA LYS A 134 11.23 0.92 -15.86
C LYS A 134 12.40 1.15 -14.90
N ASN A 135 12.26 0.69 -13.70
CA ASN A 135 13.24 0.92 -12.64
C ASN A 135 13.77 -0.39 -12.09
#